data_d956c6858d4cf110e00461615ad5022c
#
_entry.id   d956c6858d4cf110e00461615ad5022c
#
_cell.length_a   1.000
_cell.length_b   1.000
_cell.length_c   1.000
_cell.angle_alpha   90.00
_cell.angle_beta   90.00
_cell.angle_gamma   90.00
#
_symmetry.space_group_name_H-M   'P 1'
#
loop_
_entity.id
_entity.type
_entity.pdbx_description
1 polymer ?
#
loop_
_entity_poly.entity_id
_entity_poly.type
_entity_poly.pdbx_seq_one_letter_code
_entity_poly.pdbx_strand_id
1 'polypeptide(L)'
;METPCCCFHRLRVVNVIELTTSEICPDELRARLIDPAAGAYCGFEGWIRNHNEGQSVLRLEYEAYEPLALTEGEKILEEAGSQFPHLRAHCVHRTGMLEIGECAVWVGVSAPHRDEAFQACRYIIDQLKVRLPIWKKEHYVDGHSGWVNCERCAKSA
;
A
#
# COMPACT_ATOMS: atom_id res chain seq x y z
N MET A 1 -11.97 -34.62 -20.76
CA MET A 1 -11.33 -33.94 -19.61
C MET A 1 -11.66 -32.47 -19.71
N GLU A 2 -12.71 -32.07 -19.03
CA GLU A 2 -13.17 -30.68 -19.02
C GLU A 2 -12.44 -29.92 -17.92
N THR A 3 -11.74 -28.87 -18.30
CA THR A 3 -11.16 -27.92 -17.36
C THR A 3 -12.29 -27.14 -16.68
N PRO A 4 -12.31 -27.01 -15.34
CA PRO A 4 -13.35 -26.25 -14.69
C PRO A 4 -13.16 -24.77 -15.00
N CYS A 5 -14.16 -24.21 -15.66
CA CYS A 5 -14.33 -22.79 -15.86
C CYS A 5 -14.46 -22.12 -14.49
N CYS A 6 -13.40 -21.43 -14.03
CA CYS A 6 -13.48 -20.56 -12.85
C CYS A 6 -14.52 -19.49 -13.11
N CYS A 7 -15.69 -19.66 -12.52
CA CYS A 7 -16.67 -18.59 -12.38
C CYS A 7 -16.07 -17.46 -11.55
N PHE A 8 -15.50 -16.47 -12.24
CA PHE A 8 -15.18 -15.18 -11.63
C PHE A 8 -16.47 -14.55 -11.13
N HIS A 9 -16.76 -14.73 -9.86
CA HIS A 9 -17.70 -13.85 -9.17
C HIS A 9 -17.12 -12.45 -9.25
N ARG A 10 -17.79 -11.59 -10.02
CA ARG A 10 -17.55 -10.14 -10.08
C ARG A 10 -17.77 -9.55 -8.68
N LEU A 11 -16.80 -9.66 -7.81
CA LEU A 11 -16.69 -8.75 -6.69
C LEU A 11 -16.43 -7.38 -7.30
N ARG A 12 -17.39 -6.47 -7.15
CA ARG A 12 -17.16 -5.04 -7.42
C ARG A 12 -16.00 -4.64 -6.52
N VAL A 13 -14.82 -4.49 -7.09
CA VAL A 13 -13.69 -3.90 -6.40
C VAL A 13 -14.03 -2.43 -6.26
N VAL A 14 -14.64 -2.11 -5.13
CA VAL A 14 -14.76 -0.75 -4.63
C VAL A 14 -13.36 -0.40 -4.14
N ASN A 15 -12.93 0.82 -4.26
CA ASN A 15 -11.69 1.31 -3.70
C ASN A 15 -11.54 0.83 -2.25
N VAL A 16 -10.51 0.03 -1.97
CA VAL A 16 -10.37 -0.72 -0.71
C VAL A 16 -9.03 -0.45 -0.06
N ILE A 17 -9.03 -0.26 1.25
CA ILE A 17 -7.84 -0.27 2.09
C ILE A 17 -7.94 -1.39 3.12
N GLU A 18 -6.85 -2.11 3.32
CA GLU A 18 -6.75 -3.21 4.28
C GLU A 18 -5.51 -3.04 5.15
N LEU A 19 -5.63 -3.41 6.43
CA LEU A 19 -4.50 -3.63 7.32
C LEU A 19 -4.36 -5.13 7.59
N THR A 20 -3.13 -5.64 7.62
CA THR A 20 -2.88 -7.06 7.81
C THR A 20 -1.56 -7.30 8.54
N THR A 21 -1.49 -8.40 9.28
CA THR A 21 -0.24 -8.91 9.83
C THR A 21 0.40 -9.97 8.92
N SER A 22 -0.36 -10.46 7.92
CA SER A 22 0.10 -11.47 6.97
C SER A 22 0.93 -10.87 5.87
N GLU A 23 1.71 -11.71 5.19
CA GLU A 23 2.46 -11.33 4.00
C GLU A 23 1.53 -10.81 2.89
N ILE A 24 1.97 -9.76 2.21
CA ILE A 24 1.27 -9.20 1.06
C ILE A 24 1.65 -10.00 -0.19
N CYS A 25 0.65 -10.46 -0.93
CA CYS A 25 0.82 -11.16 -2.21
C CYS A 25 0.43 -10.22 -3.38
N PRO A 26 1.37 -9.44 -3.95
CA PRO A 26 1.08 -8.42 -4.96
C PRO A 26 0.35 -8.96 -6.20
N ASP A 27 0.69 -10.17 -6.66
CA ASP A 27 0.06 -10.78 -7.82
C ASP A 27 -1.42 -11.08 -7.65
N GLU A 28 -1.83 -11.54 -6.45
CA GLU A 28 -3.23 -11.78 -6.12
C GLU A 28 -4.01 -10.47 -6.05
N LEU A 29 -3.42 -9.45 -5.45
CA LEU A 29 -4.04 -8.13 -5.32
C LEU A 29 -4.18 -7.45 -6.70
N ARG A 30 -3.14 -7.54 -7.54
CA ARG A 30 -3.18 -7.02 -8.91
C ARG A 30 -4.29 -7.69 -9.72
N ALA A 31 -4.47 -8.99 -9.59
CA ALA A 31 -5.51 -9.73 -10.31
C ALA A 31 -6.91 -9.19 -10.02
N ARG A 32 -7.15 -8.67 -8.81
CA ARG A 32 -8.44 -8.06 -8.43
C ARG A 32 -8.69 -6.71 -9.11
N LEU A 33 -7.66 -6.05 -9.63
CA LEU A 33 -7.76 -4.74 -10.30
C LEU A 33 -7.90 -4.84 -11.82
N ILE A 34 -7.88 -6.04 -12.39
CA ILE A 34 -8.09 -6.23 -13.81
C ILE A 34 -9.50 -5.79 -14.18
N ASP A 35 -9.60 -4.85 -15.11
CA ASP A 35 -10.84 -4.29 -15.62
C ASP A 35 -10.77 -4.15 -17.14
N PRO A 36 -11.78 -4.67 -17.88
CA PRO A 36 -11.83 -4.52 -19.35
C PRO A 36 -11.84 -3.05 -19.82
N ALA A 37 -12.29 -2.12 -18.98
CA ALA A 37 -12.32 -0.69 -19.27
C ALA A 37 -11.02 0.03 -18.91
N ALA A 38 -10.08 -0.62 -18.20
CA ALA A 38 -8.80 -0.05 -17.83
C ALA A 38 -7.74 -0.39 -18.87
N GLY A 39 -7.06 0.65 -19.37
CA GLY A 39 -5.92 0.51 -20.30
C GLY A 39 -4.58 0.53 -19.58
N ALA A 40 -4.55 0.83 -18.27
CA ALA A 40 -3.32 0.96 -17.52
C ALA A 40 -3.45 0.43 -16.09
N TYR A 41 -2.36 -0.14 -15.59
CA TYR A 41 -2.15 -0.50 -14.20
C TYR A 41 -0.85 0.14 -13.71
N CYS A 42 -0.88 0.68 -12.48
CA CYS A 42 0.30 1.12 -11.76
C CYS A 42 0.29 0.50 -10.37
N GLY A 43 1.43 -0.04 -9.96
CA GLY A 43 1.62 -0.61 -8.63
C GLY A 43 2.81 0.02 -7.92
N PHE A 44 2.67 0.24 -6.63
CA PHE A 44 3.76 0.65 -5.74
C PHE A 44 3.90 -0.37 -4.62
N GLU A 45 5.14 -0.75 -4.34
CA GLU A 45 5.51 -1.59 -3.20
C GLU A 45 6.55 -0.86 -2.35
N GLY A 46 6.26 -0.72 -1.06
CA GLY A 46 7.22 -0.20 -0.10
C GLY A 46 7.87 -1.35 0.65
N TRP A 47 9.18 -1.55 0.47
CA TRP A 47 9.95 -2.63 1.07
C TRP A 47 10.76 -2.17 2.26
N ILE A 48 11.07 -3.11 3.16
CA ILE A 48 11.95 -2.86 4.28
C ILE A 48 13.40 -2.87 3.80
N ARG A 49 14.09 -1.74 3.98
CA ARG A 49 15.50 -1.60 3.61
C ARG A 49 16.42 -1.79 4.82
N ASN A 50 17.65 -2.18 4.59
CA ASN A 50 18.63 -2.52 5.63
C ASN A 50 19.36 -1.32 6.24
N HIS A 51 18.99 -0.10 5.91
CA HIS A 51 19.62 1.12 6.42
C HIS A 51 18.65 2.29 6.49
N ASN A 52 18.87 3.18 7.45
CA ASN A 52 18.19 4.47 7.55
C ASN A 52 19.11 5.49 8.22
N GLU A 53 19.24 6.71 7.64
CA GLU A 53 20.06 7.81 8.18
C GLU A 53 21.49 7.38 8.58
N GLY A 54 22.12 6.51 7.78
CA GLY A 54 23.49 6.02 8.01
C GLY A 54 23.61 4.89 9.06
N GLN A 55 22.49 4.42 9.62
CA GLN A 55 22.46 3.30 10.56
C GLN A 55 21.98 2.01 9.89
N SER A 56 22.56 0.88 10.31
CA SER A 56 22.16 -0.43 9.82
C SER A 56 20.92 -0.93 10.55
N VAL A 57 19.83 -1.13 9.79
CA VAL A 57 18.55 -1.62 10.28
C VAL A 57 18.50 -3.14 10.20
N LEU A 58 18.05 -3.78 11.27
CA LEU A 58 17.87 -5.22 11.36
C LEU A 58 16.47 -5.64 10.92
N ARG A 59 15.46 -4.93 11.40
CA ARG A 59 14.03 -5.16 11.11
C ARG A 59 13.20 -3.96 11.50
N LEU A 60 11.97 -3.92 11.03
CA LEU A 60 10.99 -2.89 11.38
C LEU A 60 9.78 -3.48 12.10
N GLU A 61 9.17 -2.66 12.94
CA GLU A 61 7.88 -2.95 13.56
C GLU A 61 6.90 -1.81 13.23
N TYR A 62 5.72 -2.17 12.73
CA TYR A 62 4.67 -1.22 12.46
C TYR A 62 3.52 -1.41 13.43
N GLU A 63 3.09 -0.30 14.04
CA GLU A 63 1.87 -0.22 14.83
C GLU A 63 0.87 0.72 14.16
N ALA A 64 -0.42 0.42 14.26
CA ALA A 64 -1.48 1.23 13.70
C ALA A 64 -2.64 1.38 14.70
N TYR A 65 -3.26 2.55 14.70
CA TYR A 65 -4.60 2.70 15.28
C TYR A 65 -5.62 2.37 14.19
N GLU A 66 -5.96 1.09 14.09
CA GLU A 66 -6.73 0.51 12.97
C GLU A 66 -8.02 1.25 12.63
N PRO A 67 -8.93 1.57 13.59
CA PRO A 67 -10.20 2.20 13.25
C PRO A 67 -10.02 3.54 12.53
N LEU A 68 -9.07 4.35 12.97
CA LEU A 68 -8.78 5.64 12.33
C LEU A 68 -8.00 5.46 11.02
N ALA A 69 -7.06 4.52 10.97
CA ALA A 69 -6.29 4.23 9.76
C ALA A 69 -7.19 3.79 8.60
N LEU A 70 -8.15 2.91 8.86
CA LEU A 70 -9.12 2.48 7.85
C LEU A 70 -10.03 3.64 7.42
N THR A 71 -10.58 4.41 8.36
CA THR A 71 -11.43 5.56 8.05
C THR A 71 -10.70 6.63 7.22
N GLU A 72 -9.46 6.96 7.57
CA GLU A 72 -8.67 7.92 6.79
C GLU A 72 -8.24 7.36 5.44
N GLY A 73 -7.92 6.08 5.38
CA GLY A 73 -7.61 5.42 4.12
C GLY A 73 -8.78 5.39 3.15
N GLU A 74 -10.00 5.11 3.63
CA GLU A 74 -11.22 5.18 2.83
C GLU A 74 -11.45 6.59 2.25
N LYS A 75 -11.27 7.64 3.06
CA LYS A 75 -11.36 9.04 2.59
C LYS A 75 -10.33 9.35 1.49
N ILE A 76 -9.08 8.89 1.65
CA ILE A 76 -8.04 9.06 0.63
C ILE A 76 -8.46 8.42 -0.69
N LEU A 77 -9.02 7.22 -0.64
CA LEU A 77 -9.48 6.52 -1.84
C LEU A 77 -10.71 7.18 -2.47
N GLU A 78 -11.63 7.73 -1.68
CA GLU A 78 -12.75 8.54 -2.18
C GLU A 78 -12.27 9.82 -2.86
N GLU A 79 -11.33 10.53 -2.26
CA GLU A 79 -10.70 11.72 -2.84
C GLU A 79 -9.98 11.40 -4.16
N ALA A 80 -9.23 10.29 -4.19
CA ALA A 80 -8.59 9.82 -5.43
C ALA A 80 -9.62 9.49 -6.51
N GLY A 81 -10.69 8.78 -6.17
CA GLY A 81 -11.79 8.47 -7.11
C GLY A 81 -12.50 9.71 -7.65
N SER A 82 -12.57 10.78 -6.85
CA SER A 82 -13.13 12.07 -7.26
C SER A 82 -12.21 12.85 -8.21
N GLN A 83 -10.88 12.73 -8.01
CA GLN A 83 -9.89 13.39 -8.86
C GLN A 83 -9.62 12.64 -10.16
N PHE A 84 -9.69 11.30 -10.12
CA PHE A 84 -9.38 10.42 -11.24
C PHE A 84 -10.59 9.55 -11.58
N PRO A 85 -11.44 9.97 -12.51
CA PRO A 85 -12.65 9.23 -12.89
C PRO A 85 -12.33 7.81 -13.39
N HIS A 86 -13.20 6.85 -13.05
CA HIS A 86 -13.06 5.43 -13.41
C HIS A 86 -11.84 4.73 -12.79
N LEU A 87 -11.27 5.31 -11.75
CA LEU A 87 -10.19 4.71 -10.96
C LEU A 87 -10.70 3.48 -10.21
N ARG A 88 -9.88 2.45 -10.19
CA ARG A 88 -9.95 1.38 -9.19
C ARG A 88 -8.65 1.34 -8.42
N ALA A 89 -8.73 1.32 -7.11
CA ALA A 89 -7.57 1.29 -6.24
C ALA A 89 -7.73 0.25 -5.12
N HIS A 90 -6.64 -0.40 -4.79
CA HIS A 90 -6.58 -1.29 -3.64
C HIS A 90 -5.26 -1.04 -2.92
N CYS A 91 -5.33 -0.84 -1.61
CA CYS A 91 -4.20 -0.58 -0.76
C CYS A 91 -4.15 -1.60 0.37
N VAL A 92 -2.96 -2.10 0.69
CA VAL A 92 -2.74 -2.98 1.84
C VAL A 92 -1.52 -2.48 2.59
N HIS A 93 -1.62 -2.34 3.90
CA HIS A 93 -0.49 -2.04 4.77
C HIS A 93 -0.32 -3.11 5.83
N ARG A 94 0.93 -3.58 6.03
CA ARG A 94 1.24 -4.54 7.08
C ARG A 94 1.49 -3.84 8.41
N THR A 95 1.09 -4.52 9.48
CA THR A 95 1.42 -4.20 10.87
C THR A 95 2.20 -5.36 11.49
N GLY A 96 2.83 -5.10 12.63
CA GLY A 96 3.69 -6.07 13.31
C GLY A 96 5.14 -6.03 12.82
N MET A 97 5.87 -7.10 13.07
CA MET A 97 7.30 -7.22 12.78
C MET A 97 7.53 -7.62 11.32
N LEU A 98 8.42 -6.89 10.64
CA LEU A 98 8.80 -7.15 9.26
C LEU A 98 10.33 -7.24 9.12
N GLU A 99 10.79 -8.20 8.33
CA GLU A 99 12.18 -8.40 8.02
C GLU A 99 12.62 -7.59 6.78
N ILE A 100 13.92 -7.46 6.57
CA ILE A 100 14.48 -6.77 5.42
C ILE A 100 13.99 -7.43 4.11
N GLY A 101 13.56 -6.60 3.15
CA GLY A 101 13.05 -7.04 1.86
C GLY A 101 11.57 -7.38 1.82
N GLU A 102 10.91 -7.49 2.97
CA GLU A 102 9.46 -7.72 3.00
C GLU A 102 8.68 -6.49 2.55
N CYS A 103 7.52 -6.72 1.92
CA CYS A 103 6.60 -5.67 1.51
C CYS A 103 5.78 -5.18 2.71
N ALA A 104 5.94 -3.91 3.06
CA ALA A 104 5.20 -3.27 4.15
C ALA A 104 3.90 -2.61 3.69
N VAL A 105 3.91 -2.05 2.51
CA VAL A 105 2.75 -1.38 1.90
C VAL A 105 2.69 -1.67 0.42
N TRP A 106 1.50 -1.97 -0.05
CA TRP A 106 1.20 -2.13 -1.47
C TRP A 106 0.04 -1.21 -1.86
N VAL A 107 0.21 -0.53 -2.99
CA VAL A 107 -0.83 0.30 -3.62
C VAL A 107 -0.95 -0.13 -5.06
N GLY A 108 -2.11 -0.59 -5.47
CA GLY A 108 -2.42 -0.91 -6.86
C GLY A 108 -3.54 -0.01 -7.38
N VAL A 109 -3.39 0.42 -8.61
CA VAL A 109 -4.33 1.30 -9.31
C VAL A 109 -4.53 0.81 -10.72
N SER A 110 -5.78 0.70 -11.17
CA SER A 110 -6.12 0.60 -12.59
C SER A 110 -6.97 1.79 -13.04
N ALA A 111 -6.69 2.28 -14.25
CA ALA A 111 -7.33 3.46 -14.82
C ALA A 111 -7.42 3.34 -16.35
N PRO A 112 -8.28 4.13 -17.03
CA PRO A 112 -8.39 4.11 -18.49
C PRO A 112 -7.07 4.39 -19.20
N HIS A 113 -6.25 5.34 -18.69
CA HIS A 113 -4.99 5.72 -19.30
C HIS A 113 -3.84 5.75 -18.27
N ARG A 114 -2.61 5.67 -18.79
CA ARG A 114 -1.39 5.60 -17.96
C ARG A 114 -1.16 6.83 -17.09
N ASP A 115 -1.54 8.00 -17.54
CA ASP A 115 -1.30 9.25 -16.81
C ASP A 115 -2.09 9.28 -15.49
N GLU A 116 -3.38 8.98 -15.56
CA GLU A 116 -4.23 8.86 -14.38
C GLU A 116 -3.75 7.75 -13.44
N ALA A 117 -3.29 6.61 -13.99
CA ALA A 117 -2.79 5.51 -13.18
C ALA A 117 -1.53 5.92 -12.38
N PHE A 118 -0.57 6.61 -13.00
CA PHE A 118 0.63 7.09 -12.33
C PHE A 118 0.31 8.17 -11.30
N GLN A 119 -0.49 9.17 -11.67
CA GLN A 119 -0.85 10.26 -10.77
C GLN A 119 -1.65 9.78 -9.57
N ALA A 120 -2.63 8.90 -9.77
CA ALA A 120 -3.44 8.35 -8.70
C ALA A 120 -2.63 7.47 -7.75
N CYS A 121 -1.77 6.60 -8.28
CA CYS A 121 -0.90 5.75 -7.46
C CYS A 121 0.03 6.61 -6.60
N ARG A 122 0.65 7.64 -7.18
CA ARG A 122 1.49 8.61 -6.46
C ARG A 122 0.70 9.37 -5.40
N TYR A 123 -0.46 9.90 -5.75
CA TYR A 123 -1.32 10.62 -4.82
C TYR A 123 -1.69 9.76 -3.61
N ILE A 124 -2.15 8.53 -3.86
CA ILE A 124 -2.59 7.62 -2.80
C ILE A 124 -1.44 7.32 -1.84
N ILE A 125 -0.27 6.89 -2.33
CA ILE A 125 0.83 6.54 -1.42
C ILE A 125 1.33 7.76 -0.63
N ASP A 126 1.40 8.94 -1.23
CA ASP A 126 1.81 10.14 -0.54
C ASP A 126 0.82 10.53 0.57
N GLN A 127 -0.50 10.43 0.31
CA GLN A 127 -1.53 10.69 1.32
C GLN A 127 -1.54 9.63 2.44
N LEU A 128 -1.39 8.35 2.11
CA LEU A 128 -1.28 7.29 3.11
C LEU A 128 -0.14 7.56 4.10
N LYS A 129 1.03 7.95 3.59
CA LYS A 129 2.20 8.23 4.42
C LYS A 129 2.07 9.44 5.34
N VAL A 130 1.25 10.41 4.96
CA VAL A 130 1.04 11.65 5.75
C VAL A 130 -0.11 11.52 6.74
N ARG A 131 -1.18 10.82 6.36
CA ARG A 131 -2.45 10.86 7.09
C ARG A 131 -2.75 9.63 7.92
N LEU A 132 -2.25 8.45 7.55
CA LEU A 132 -2.56 7.25 8.32
C LEU A 132 -1.83 7.27 9.67
N PRO A 133 -2.55 6.98 10.78
CA PRO A 133 -1.96 6.82 12.10
C PRO A 133 -1.27 5.46 12.20
N ILE A 134 -0.13 5.37 11.52
CA ILE A 134 0.76 4.20 11.50
C ILE A 134 2.15 4.67 11.94
N TRP A 135 2.70 4.00 12.94
CA TRP A 135 4.01 4.30 13.49
C TRP A 135 4.99 3.21 13.13
N LYS A 136 6.23 3.60 12.90
CA LYS A 136 7.34 2.74 12.54
C LYS A 136 8.40 2.76 13.63
N LYS A 137 8.76 1.59 14.15
CA LYS A 137 9.89 1.42 15.06
C LYS A 137 10.99 0.65 14.35
N GLU A 138 12.17 1.21 14.32
CA GLU A 138 13.36 0.59 13.75
C GLU A 138 14.15 -0.13 14.83
N HIS A 139 14.58 -1.35 14.54
CA HIS A 139 15.49 -2.13 15.35
C HIS A 139 16.85 -2.16 14.64
N TYR A 140 17.85 -1.64 15.29
CA TYR A 140 19.19 -1.51 14.72
C TYR A 140 20.10 -2.67 15.10
N VAL A 141 21.12 -2.92 14.28
CA VAL A 141 22.10 -4.01 14.48
C VAL A 141 22.89 -3.86 15.78
N ASP A 142 23.10 -2.63 16.27
CA ASP A 142 23.78 -2.32 17.54
C ASP A 142 22.92 -2.59 18.80
N GLY A 143 21.68 -3.06 18.62
CA GLY A 143 20.76 -3.38 19.71
C GLY A 143 19.85 -2.23 20.15
N HIS A 144 20.04 -1.02 19.62
CA HIS A 144 19.12 0.08 19.86
C HIS A 144 17.84 -0.07 19.05
N SER A 145 16.78 0.55 19.53
CA SER A 145 15.52 0.68 18.80
C SER A 145 14.93 2.07 19.00
N GLY A 146 14.21 2.58 18.00
CA GLY A 146 13.59 3.89 18.09
C GLY A 146 12.36 4.02 17.21
N TRP A 147 11.38 4.76 17.71
CA TRP A 147 10.24 5.17 16.91
C TRP A 147 10.67 6.23 15.91
N VAL A 148 10.38 5.99 14.63
CA VAL A 148 10.69 6.92 13.56
C VAL A 148 9.39 7.46 12.99
N ASN A 149 9.27 8.78 12.92
CA ASN A 149 8.10 9.40 12.34
C ASN A 149 8.16 9.29 10.80
N CYS A 150 7.13 8.69 10.20
CA CYS A 150 7.03 8.55 8.74
C CYS A 150 6.95 9.89 7.99
N GLU A 151 6.62 11.00 8.68
CA GLU A 151 6.56 12.34 8.07
C GLU A 151 7.90 12.83 7.50
N ARG A 152 9.04 12.33 8.00
CA ARG A 152 10.36 12.70 7.47
C ARG A 152 10.64 12.09 6.09
N CYS A 153 10.05 10.95 5.79
CA CYS A 153 10.20 10.33 4.47
C CYS A 153 9.44 11.07 3.35
N ALA A 154 8.42 11.86 3.71
CA ALA A 154 7.63 12.64 2.76
C ALA A 154 8.28 13.96 2.35
N LYS A 155 9.30 14.43 3.10
CA LYS A 155 9.94 15.74 2.86
C LYS A 155 11.26 15.66 2.09
N SER A 156 11.68 14.47 1.65
CA SER A 156 12.94 14.26 0.90
C SER A 156 12.69 14.04 -0.60
N ALA A 157 11.72 14.74 -1.16
CA ALA A 157 11.49 14.78 -2.61
C ALA A 157 11.64 16.19 -3.12
#